data_658b008ccca7294c9c8397bf1c7aeed5
#
_entry.id   658b008ccca7294c9c8397bf1c7aeed5
#
_cell.length_a   1.000
_cell.length_b   1.000
_cell.length_c   1.000
_cell.angle_alpha   90.00
_cell.angle_beta   90.00
_cell.angle_gamma   90.00
#
_symmetry.space_group_name_H-M   'P 1'
#
loop_
_entity.id
_entity.type
_entity.pdbx_description
1 polymer ?
#
loop_
_entity_poly.entity_id
_entity_poly.type
_entity_poly.pdbx_seq_one_letter_code
_entity_poly.pdbx_strand_id
1 'polypeptide(L)'
;MSTRASLVQRRQFLRGAVATGAAAAMAATIIPSSALGRDGAVPPSDRVTVGGIGIGNRGTYDLGCFLEQKDVQFTAVCDVKESRRLGVKKIADEKYGNQDCATYRDFRELLDRKDIDAVLIATGPNWHATMAMHAAKAGKDMYCEKPVTKNISQSLILAETMRRTGRIFQAGTQRRNLPHFAFACQLARTGKLGKLKKVFAHPAGMQAMMSGWLVPEPAPAKEVVDWDMYLGPAAWRPFNSKLLDGFNFEKGGGLVGGGVLEWGSHCVDLCQWAVNDCPPPVEYDAPKDGQLVARYENGTELIFRETGWIPLGSCPVRFEGETGWVEAGDSGKLVLSSPALLAGRTVEEIGGYPATYHVRDFLDCVKTRSQPKGNAQAACNAHIACHAANIALYLGRTVKFDNKTNQFVNDEPANRLRSEALREPWRL
;
A
#
# COMPACT_ATOMS: atom_id res chain seq x y z
N MET A 1 34.47 -62.69 -12.23
CA MET A 1 33.08 -62.91 -12.72
C MET A 1 32.39 -61.57 -12.76
N SER A 2 32.20 -61.04 -13.98
CA SER A 2 31.65 -59.71 -14.23
C SER A 2 30.18 -59.87 -14.61
N THR A 3 29.30 -59.26 -13.82
CA THR A 3 27.86 -59.19 -14.15
C THR A 3 27.59 -57.92 -14.99
N ARG A 4 27.34 -58.10 -16.27
CA ARG A 4 26.86 -57.05 -17.18
C ARG A 4 25.40 -56.69 -16.83
N ALA A 5 25.17 -55.49 -16.41
CA ALA A 5 23.83 -54.89 -16.37
C ALA A 5 23.39 -54.55 -17.80
N SER A 6 22.29 -55.16 -18.26
CA SER A 6 21.70 -54.89 -19.58
C SER A 6 20.95 -53.55 -19.58
N LEU A 7 21.42 -52.62 -20.39
CA LEU A 7 20.72 -51.38 -20.68
C LEU A 7 19.48 -51.71 -21.53
N VAL A 8 18.31 -51.55 -20.92
CA VAL A 8 17.02 -51.61 -21.66
C VAL A 8 16.96 -50.38 -22.59
N GLN A 9 16.98 -50.65 -23.88
CA GLN A 9 16.93 -49.56 -24.88
C GLN A 9 15.57 -48.82 -24.80
N ARG A 10 15.62 -47.50 -24.88
CA ARG A 10 14.49 -46.55 -24.82
C ARG A 10 13.31 -46.93 -25.73
N ARG A 11 13.58 -47.63 -26.89
CA ARG A 11 12.60 -48.14 -27.82
C ARG A 11 11.81 -49.36 -27.30
N GLN A 12 12.39 -50.20 -26.42
CA GLN A 12 11.71 -51.32 -25.82
C GLN A 12 10.78 -50.87 -24.68
N PHE A 13 11.18 -49.82 -23.94
CA PHE A 13 10.32 -49.22 -22.93
C PHE A 13 9.05 -48.58 -23.55
N LEU A 14 9.20 -47.89 -24.69
CA LEU A 14 8.09 -47.27 -25.41
C LEU A 14 7.16 -48.30 -26.07
N ARG A 15 7.65 -49.44 -26.49
CA ARG A 15 6.82 -50.52 -27.04
C ARG A 15 6.07 -51.32 -25.97
N GLY A 16 6.63 -51.45 -24.76
CA GLY A 16 5.96 -52.03 -23.60
C GLY A 16 4.82 -51.17 -23.05
N ALA A 17 4.97 -49.85 -23.12
CA ALA A 17 3.94 -48.91 -22.66
C ALA A 17 2.70 -48.85 -23.60
N VAL A 18 2.84 -49.23 -24.86
CA VAL A 18 1.71 -49.23 -25.83
C VAL A 18 0.87 -50.51 -25.75
N ALA A 19 1.44 -51.62 -25.23
CA ALA A 19 0.74 -52.91 -25.20
C ALA A 19 -0.13 -53.14 -23.95
N THR A 20 0.07 -52.35 -22.86
CA THR A 20 -0.73 -52.42 -21.63
C THR A 20 -1.68 -51.27 -21.41
N GLY A 21 -1.74 -50.30 -22.34
CA GLY A 21 -2.53 -49.06 -22.24
C GLY A 21 -3.86 -49.05 -23.02
N ALA A 22 -4.28 -50.17 -23.62
CA ALA A 22 -5.44 -50.19 -24.51
C ALA A 22 -6.80 -50.44 -23.83
N ALA A 23 -6.89 -50.38 -22.51
CA ALA A 23 -8.16 -50.55 -21.78
C ALA A 23 -8.38 -49.49 -20.65
N ALA A 24 -7.58 -48.43 -20.56
CA ALA A 24 -7.98 -47.27 -19.77
C ALA A 24 -8.94 -46.45 -20.66
N ALA A 25 -10.22 -46.50 -20.36
CA ALA A 25 -11.22 -45.66 -20.99
C ALA A 25 -10.64 -44.22 -21.09
N MET A 26 -10.49 -43.71 -22.32
CA MET A 26 -10.31 -42.29 -22.56
C MET A 26 -11.61 -41.61 -22.09
N ALA A 27 -11.71 -41.35 -20.78
CA ALA A 27 -12.60 -40.32 -20.31
C ALA A 27 -12.12 -39.06 -21.00
N ALA A 28 -12.85 -38.58 -21.99
CA ALA A 28 -12.61 -37.31 -22.62
C ALA A 28 -12.59 -36.28 -21.50
N THR A 29 -11.41 -35.83 -21.14
CA THR A 29 -11.28 -34.75 -20.15
C THR A 29 -11.89 -33.54 -20.83
N ILE A 30 -13.16 -33.28 -20.54
CA ILE A 30 -13.80 -32.04 -21.00
C ILE A 30 -13.14 -30.90 -20.25
N ILE A 31 -12.19 -30.26 -20.91
CA ILE A 31 -11.59 -29.03 -20.39
C ILE A 31 -12.62 -27.92 -20.60
N PRO A 32 -13.13 -27.27 -19.56
CA PRO A 32 -14.07 -26.17 -19.70
C PRO A 32 -13.50 -25.07 -20.62
N SER A 33 -14.36 -24.45 -21.43
CA SER A 33 -13.95 -23.35 -22.33
C SER A 33 -13.26 -22.21 -21.56
N SER A 34 -13.69 -21.96 -20.30
CA SER A 34 -13.08 -21.00 -19.39
C SER A 34 -11.62 -21.33 -19.01
N ALA A 35 -11.25 -22.62 -18.93
CA ALA A 35 -9.88 -23.05 -18.68
C ALA A 35 -8.96 -22.86 -19.90
N LEU A 36 -9.56 -22.76 -21.09
CA LEU A 36 -8.85 -22.50 -22.36
C LEU A 36 -8.88 -21.02 -22.76
N GLY A 37 -9.39 -20.12 -21.91
CA GLY A 37 -9.50 -18.70 -22.22
C GLY A 37 -10.50 -18.38 -23.35
N ARG A 38 -11.46 -19.26 -23.61
CA ARG A 38 -12.52 -19.05 -24.60
C ARG A 38 -13.68 -18.26 -24.01
N ASP A 39 -14.52 -17.70 -24.88
CA ASP A 39 -15.73 -16.95 -24.49
C ASP A 39 -15.45 -15.75 -23.57
N GLY A 40 -14.28 -15.10 -23.73
CA GLY A 40 -13.87 -13.93 -22.93
C GLY A 40 -13.42 -14.26 -21.50
N ALA A 41 -13.26 -15.53 -21.14
CA ALA A 41 -12.66 -15.93 -19.87
C ALA A 41 -11.14 -15.81 -19.93
N VAL A 42 -10.53 -15.38 -18.81
CA VAL A 42 -9.06 -15.42 -18.66
C VAL A 42 -8.67 -16.82 -18.20
N PRO A 43 -7.73 -17.51 -18.89
CA PRO A 43 -7.30 -18.84 -18.47
C PRO A 43 -6.63 -18.79 -17.09
N PRO A 44 -6.68 -19.87 -16.30
CA PRO A 44 -6.08 -19.89 -14.96
C PRO A 44 -4.58 -19.49 -14.92
N SER A 45 -3.81 -19.85 -15.96
CA SER A 45 -2.39 -19.49 -16.09
C SER A 45 -2.13 -17.99 -16.20
N ASP A 46 -3.11 -17.22 -16.63
CA ASP A 46 -2.98 -15.78 -16.87
C ASP A 46 -3.63 -14.95 -15.76
N ARG A 47 -4.19 -15.61 -14.76
CA ARG A 47 -4.76 -14.96 -13.57
C ARG A 47 -3.69 -14.74 -12.53
N VAL A 48 -3.82 -13.63 -11.79
CA VAL A 48 -3.06 -13.38 -10.56
C VAL A 48 -3.86 -13.94 -9.39
N THR A 49 -3.29 -14.92 -8.69
CA THR A 49 -3.90 -15.48 -7.49
C THR A 49 -3.58 -14.62 -6.29
N VAL A 50 -4.63 -14.12 -5.62
CA VAL A 50 -4.52 -13.12 -4.54
C VAL A 50 -5.03 -13.69 -3.23
N GLY A 51 -4.28 -13.45 -2.14
CA GLY A 51 -4.73 -13.62 -0.76
C GLY A 51 -4.97 -12.26 -0.10
N GLY A 52 -5.89 -12.19 0.86
CA GLY A 52 -6.16 -10.97 1.64
C GLY A 52 -5.71 -11.12 3.09
N ILE A 53 -5.09 -10.10 3.65
CA ILE A 53 -4.66 -10.08 5.06
C ILE A 53 -5.20 -8.82 5.74
N GLY A 54 -6.02 -9.00 6.79
CA GLY A 54 -6.58 -7.92 7.57
C GLY A 54 -7.61 -7.09 6.80
N ILE A 55 -8.57 -7.75 6.16
CA ILE A 55 -9.57 -7.09 5.31
C ILE A 55 -10.67 -6.46 6.17
N GLY A 56 -10.40 -5.25 6.65
CA GLY A 56 -11.36 -4.38 7.35
C GLY A 56 -12.26 -3.58 6.39
N ASN A 57 -12.81 -2.46 6.86
CA ASN A 57 -13.73 -1.65 6.05
C ASN A 57 -13.08 -1.15 4.76
N ARG A 58 -11.88 -0.55 4.86
CA ARG A 58 -11.12 -0.10 3.68
C ARG A 58 -10.70 -1.29 2.81
N GLY A 59 -10.19 -2.34 3.42
CA GLY A 59 -9.78 -3.55 2.70
C GLY A 59 -10.94 -4.21 1.93
N THR A 60 -12.18 -4.13 2.43
CA THR A 60 -13.37 -4.64 1.71
C THR A 60 -13.64 -3.83 0.43
N TYR A 61 -13.45 -2.51 0.48
CA TYR A 61 -13.53 -1.67 -0.72
C TYR A 61 -12.44 -2.04 -1.74
N ASP A 62 -11.19 -2.19 -1.28
CA ASP A 62 -10.09 -2.57 -2.16
C ASP A 62 -10.29 -3.98 -2.71
N LEU A 63 -10.75 -4.93 -1.90
CA LEU A 63 -11.14 -6.28 -2.34
C LEU A 63 -12.18 -6.21 -3.48
N GLY A 64 -13.19 -5.35 -3.36
CA GLY A 64 -14.16 -5.11 -4.43
C GLY A 64 -13.48 -4.72 -5.74
N CYS A 65 -12.50 -3.79 -5.68
CA CYS A 65 -11.73 -3.38 -6.84
C CYS A 65 -10.89 -4.53 -7.45
N PHE A 66 -10.36 -5.44 -6.62
CA PHE A 66 -9.68 -6.66 -7.10
C PHE A 66 -10.66 -7.65 -7.75
N LEU A 67 -11.82 -7.88 -7.12
CA LEU A 67 -12.82 -8.82 -7.60
C LEU A 67 -13.52 -8.37 -8.92
N GLU A 68 -13.44 -7.10 -9.27
CA GLU A 68 -13.89 -6.60 -10.58
C GLU A 68 -12.93 -6.96 -11.72
N GLN A 69 -11.66 -7.29 -11.41
CA GLN A 69 -10.68 -7.66 -12.43
C GLN A 69 -10.87 -9.10 -12.89
N LYS A 70 -11.06 -9.30 -14.20
CA LYS A 70 -11.31 -10.63 -14.80
C LYS A 70 -10.13 -11.60 -14.65
N ASP A 71 -8.93 -11.06 -14.48
CA ASP A 71 -7.66 -11.79 -14.35
C ASP A 71 -7.17 -11.91 -12.90
N VAL A 72 -8.08 -11.76 -11.94
CA VAL A 72 -7.81 -12.00 -10.51
C VAL A 72 -8.57 -13.24 -10.06
N GLN A 73 -7.90 -14.07 -9.25
CA GLN A 73 -8.49 -15.16 -8.50
C GLN A 73 -8.17 -14.97 -7.01
N PHE A 74 -9.16 -14.57 -6.22
CA PHE A 74 -9.01 -14.44 -4.77
C PHE A 74 -9.31 -15.76 -4.09
N THR A 75 -8.32 -16.37 -3.39
CA THR A 75 -8.41 -17.77 -2.92
C THR A 75 -8.27 -17.94 -1.42
N ALA A 76 -7.89 -16.88 -0.70
CA ALA A 76 -7.67 -16.99 0.74
C ALA A 76 -7.82 -15.65 1.46
N VAL A 77 -8.25 -15.72 2.71
CA VAL A 77 -8.26 -14.56 3.62
C VAL A 77 -7.67 -14.94 4.97
N CYS A 78 -6.87 -14.03 5.51
CA CYS A 78 -6.39 -14.08 6.90
C CYS A 78 -6.86 -12.85 7.66
N ASP A 79 -7.46 -13.08 8.82
CA ASP A 79 -7.78 -12.01 9.78
C ASP A 79 -7.81 -12.60 11.20
N VAL A 80 -7.36 -11.85 12.18
CA VAL A 80 -7.40 -12.22 13.60
C VAL A 80 -8.81 -12.15 14.20
N LYS A 81 -9.75 -11.48 13.49
CA LYS A 81 -11.18 -11.41 13.86
C LYS A 81 -11.95 -12.42 13.03
N GLU A 82 -12.60 -13.38 13.69
CA GLU A 82 -13.38 -14.43 13.01
C GLU A 82 -14.46 -13.86 12.10
N SER A 83 -15.23 -12.88 12.60
CA SER A 83 -16.30 -12.25 11.81
C SER A 83 -15.81 -11.62 10.51
N ARG A 84 -14.58 -11.08 10.49
CA ARG A 84 -13.97 -10.54 9.27
C ARG A 84 -13.57 -11.65 8.30
N ARG A 85 -12.91 -12.72 8.79
CA ARG A 85 -12.57 -13.88 7.94
C ARG A 85 -13.80 -14.46 7.23
N LEU A 86 -14.86 -14.72 8.01
CA LEU A 86 -16.08 -15.31 7.47
C LEU A 86 -16.82 -14.36 6.52
N GLY A 87 -16.86 -13.07 6.81
CA GLY A 87 -17.45 -12.06 5.94
C GLY A 87 -16.74 -11.96 4.59
N VAL A 88 -15.41 -11.91 4.60
CA VAL A 88 -14.60 -11.86 3.36
C VAL A 88 -14.70 -13.15 2.57
N LYS A 89 -14.64 -14.31 3.24
CA LYS A 89 -14.89 -15.62 2.58
C LYS A 89 -16.23 -15.60 1.85
N LYS A 90 -17.29 -15.17 2.51
CA LYS A 90 -18.62 -15.09 1.91
C LYS A 90 -18.62 -14.23 0.64
N ILE A 91 -18.01 -13.04 0.67
CA ILE A 91 -17.91 -12.14 -0.48
C ILE A 91 -17.20 -12.82 -1.66
N ALA A 92 -16.07 -13.49 -1.39
CA ALA A 92 -15.31 -14.18 -2.43
C ALA A 92 -16.06 -15.38 -3.01
N ASP A 93 -16.63 -16.21 -2.15
CA ASP A 93 -17.39 -17.42 -2.55
C ASP A 93 -18.62 -17.05 -3.39
N GLU A 94 -19.37 -16.01 -2.98
CA GLU A 94 -20.51 -15.48 -3.76
C GLU A 94 -20.06 -14.94 -5.13
N LYS A 95 -18.92 -14.23 -5.18
CA LYS A 95 -18.37 -13.70 -6.44
C LYS A 95 -18.05 -14.80 -7.45
N TYR A 96 -17.49 -15.91 -6.98
CA TYR A 96 -17.06 -17.01 -7.86
C TYR A 96 -18.09 -18.15 -7.96
N GLY A 97 -19.17 -18.14 -7.17
CA GLY A 97 -20.19 -19.19 -7.15
C GLY A 97 -19.67 -20.53 -6.63
N ASN A 98 -18.72 -20.51 -5.70
CA ASN A 98 -18.11 -21.69 -5.09
C ASN A 98 -17.92 -21.51 -3.57
N GLN A 99 -17.11 -22.37 -2.91
CA GLN A 99 -16.77 -22.26 -1.49
C GLN A 99 -15.26 -22.40 -1.24
N ASP A 100 -14.44 -22.05 -2.22
CA ASP A 100 -13.02 -22.39 -2.28
C ASP A 100 -12.12 -21.38 -1.54
N CYS A 101 -12.66 -20.23 -1.09
CA CYS A 101 -11.89 -19.25 -0.34
C CYS A 101 -11.51 -19.80 1.04
N ALA A 102 -10.23 -20.12 1.23
CA ALA A 102 -9.69 -20.59 2.49
C ALA A 102 -9.59 -19.46 3.53
N THR A 103 -9.71 -19.81 4.82
CA THR A 103 -9.61 -18.86 5.91
C THR A 103 -8.46 -19.21 6.87
N TYR A 104 -7.70 -18.21 7.29
CA TYR A 104 -6.57 -18.34 8.20
C TYR A 104 -6.67 -17.32 9.32
N ARG A 105 -6.21 -17.66 10.52
CA ARG A 105 -6.03 -16.72 11.62
C ARG A 105 -4.60 -16.17 11.65
N ASP A 106 -3.63 -17.01 11.32
CA ASP A 106 -2.22 -16.66 11.23
C ASP A 106 -1.83 -16.37 9.78
N PHE A 107 -1.33 -15.17 9.53
CA PHE A 107 -0.94 -14.75 8.18
C PHE A 107 0.22 -15.57 7.60
N ARG A 108 1.04 -16.19 8.44
CA ARG A 108 2.16 -17.04 8.01
C ARG A 108 1.66 -18.25 7.25
N GLU A 109 0.54 -18.86 7.69
CA GLU A 109 -0.10 -19.97 6.98
C GLU A 109 -0.58 -19.58 5.58
N LEU A 110 -1.12 -18.37 5.43
CA LEU A 110 -1.51 -17.84 4.12
C LEU A 110 -0.28 -17.58 3.24
N LEU A 111 0.79 -17.00 3.80
CA LEU A 111 2.01 -16.69 3.06
C LEU A 111 2.78 -17.95 2.61
N ASP A 112 2.64 -19.07 3.33
CA ASP A 112 3.27 -20.35 2.99
C ASP A 112 2.62 -21.03 1.77
N ARG A 113 1.42 -20.62 1.35
CA ARG A 113 0.75 -21.14 0.16
C ARG A 113 1.52 -20.79 -1.11
N LYS A 114 1.85 -21.81 -1.90
CA LYS A 114 2.63 -21.67 -3.14
C LYS A 114 1.80 -21.20 -4.34
N ASP A 115 0.49 -21.37 -4.27
CA ASP A 115 -0.45 -20.97 -5.31
C ASP A 115 -0.87 -19.50 -5.24
N ILE A 116 -0.49 -18.76 -4.20
CA ILE A 116 -0.73 -17.31 -4.09
C ILE A 116 0.44 -16.55 -4.70
N ASP A 117 0.17 -15.68 -5.65
CA ASP A 117 1.14 -14.81 -6.32
C ASP A 117 1.32 -13.50 -5.56
N ALA A 118 0.21 -12.91 -5.11
CA ALA A 118 0.19 -11.59 -4.50
C ALA A 118 -0.74 -11.53 -3.29
N VAL A 119 -0.54 -10.54 -2.43
CA VAL A 119 -1.40 -10.30 -1.27
C VAL A 119 -1.91 -8.86 -1.21
N LEU A 120 -3.18 -8.71 -0.81
CA LEU A 120 -3.78 -7.46 -0.39
C LEU A 120 -3.60 -7.33 1.14
N ILE A 121 -2.80 -6.38 1.60
CA ILE A 121 -2.56 -6.09 3.01
C ILE A 121 -3.36 -4.84 3.39
N ALA A 122 -4.38 -5.01 4.24
CA ALA A 122 -5.24 -3.92 4.70
C ALA A 122 -5.53 -4.03 6.22
N THR A 123 -4.51 -4.40 6.96
CA THR A 123 -4.47 -4.49 8.43
C THR A 123 -4.49 -3.10 9.08
N GLY A 124 -4.30 -3.02 10.38
CA GLY A 124 -3.93 -1.76 11.04
C GLY A 124 -2.51 -1.31 10.66
N PRO A 125 -2.23 0.00 10.70
CA PRO A 125 -0.90 0.55 10.33
C PRO A 125 0.27 -0.02 11.13
N ASN A 126 0.01 -0.50 12.36
CA ASN A 126 1.01 -1.19 13.19
C ASN A 126 1.59 -2.44 12.52
N TRP A 127 0.88 -3.04 11.59
CA TRP A 127 1.26 -4.25 10.89
C TRP A 127 1.84 -4.04 9.49
N HIS A 128 1.52 -2.91 8.81
CA HIS A 128 1.76 -2.75 7.38
C HIS A 128 3.22 -3.04 6.99
N ALA A 129 4.19 -2.37 7.62
CA ALA A 129 5.61 -2.57 7.30
C ALA A 129 6.07 -4.00 7.59
N THR A 130 5.77 -4.52 8.80
CA THR A 130 6.14 -5.88 9.20
C THR A 130 5.53 -6.92 8.27
N MET A 131 4.23 -6.78 7.98
CA MET A 131 3.51 -7.69 7.10
C MET A 131 4.06 -7.69 5.68
N ALA A 132 4.33 -6.50 5.12
CA ALA A 132 4.92 -6.36 3.80
C ALA A 132 6.30 -7.03 3.69
N MET A 133 7.13 -6.91 4.73
CA MET A 133 8.43 -7.59 4.76
C MET A 133 8.32 -9.11 4.87
N HIS A 134 7.36 -9.63 5.64
CA HIS A 134 7.08 -11.07 5.66
C HIS A 134 6.59 -11.57 4.31
N ALA A 135 5.67 -10.83 3.66
CA ALA A 135 5.19 -11.17 2.32
C ALA A 135 6.32 -11.18 1.29
N ALA A 136 7.21 -10.18 1.32
CA ALA A 136 8.37 -10.12 0.43
C ALA A 136 9.34 -11.30 0.63
N LYS A 137 9.62 -11.67 1.89
CA LYS A 137 10.45 -12.84 2.24
C LYS A 137 9.80 -14.16 1.79
N ALA A 138 8.47 -14.23 1.81
CA ALA A 138 7.69 -15.38 1.30
C ALA A 138 7.57 -15.39 -0.24
N GLY A 139 8.16 -14.42 -0.95
CA GLY A 139 8.15 -14.32 -2.40
C GLY A 139 6.85 -13.78 -3.00
N LYS A 140 5.99 -13.13 -2.20
CA LYS A 140 4.73 -12.56 -2.67
C LYS A 140 4.91 -11.12 -3.13
N ASP A 141 4.23 -10.75 -4.21
CA ASP A 141 3.99 -9.36 -4.56
C ASP A 141 2.86 -8.79 -3.69
N MET A 142 2.75 -7.47 -3.52
CA MET A 142 1.78 -6.95 -2.56
C MET A 142 1.23 -5.56 -2.88
N TYR A 143 -0.06 -5.43 -2.65
CA TYR A 143 -0.75 -4.16 -2.46
C TYR A 143 -0.90 -3.95 -0.95
N CYS A 144 -0.39 -2.83 -0.43
CA CYS A 144 -0.44 -2.53 1.00
C CYS A 144 -1.12 -1.19 1.26
N GLU A 145 -2.19 -1.19 2.05
CA GLU A 145 -2.88 0.05 2.40
C GLU A 145 -1.97 1.04 3.16
N LYS A 146 -2.31 2.30 3.03
CA LYS A 146 -1.62 3.41 3.69
C LYS A 146 -2.09 3.52 5.18
N PRO A 147 -1.30 4.13 6.05
CA PRO A 147 0.12 4.45 5.90
C PRO A 147 0.99 3.18 5.95
N VAL A 148 1.93 3.07 5.01
CA VAL A 148 2.73 1.82 4.88
C VAL A 148 3.78 1.65 5.97
N THR A 149 4.13 2.72 6.69
CA THR A 149 5.11 2.71 7.79
C THR A 149 4.71 3.68 8.89
N LYS A 150 5.18 3.44 10.11
CA LYS A 150 4.91 4.27 11.29
C LYS A 150 6.08 5.16 11.74
N ASN A 151 7.25 4.94 11.18
CA ASN A 151 8.45 5.73 11.50
C ASN A 151 9.46 5.66 10.35
N ILE A 152 10.49 6.52 10.41
CA ILE A 152 11.51 6.65 9.37
C ILE A 152 12.28 5.34 9.19
N SER A 153 12.65 4.67 10.26
CA SER A 153 13.41 3.40 10.18
C SER A 153 12.63 2.33 9.44
N GLN A 154 11.33 2.19 9.68
CA GLN A 154 10.47 1.27 8.94
C GLN A 154 10.44 1.61 7.45
N SER A 155 10.36 2.91 7.09
CA SER A 155 10.38 3.34 5.69
C SER A 155 11.67 2.92 4.97
N LEU A 156 12.81 3.12 5.61
CA LEU A 156 14.10 2.74 5.06
C LEU A 156 14.24 1.23 4.88
N ILE A 157 13.86 0.46 5.91
CA ILE A 157 13.94 -1.02 5.87
C ILE A 157 12.97 -1.58 4.82
N LEU A 158 11.75 -1.04 4.71
CA LEU A 158 10.76 -1.47 3.73
C LEU A 158 11.26 -1.22 2.30
N ALA A 159 11.71 0.00 1.98
CA ALA A 159 12.23 0.33 0.66
C ALA A 159 13.41 -0.57 0.27
N GLU A 160 14.36 -0.79 1.19
CA GLU A 160 15.49 -1.68 0.96
C GLU A 160 15.07 -3.15 0.79
N THR A 161 14.09 -3.63 1.58
CA THR A 161 13.57 -4.99 1.46
C THR A 161 12.95 -5.21 0.07
N MET A 162 12.14 -4.27 -0.43
CA MET A 162 11.54 -4.37 -1.76
C MET A 162 12.60 -4.33 -2.87
N ARG A 163 13.61 -3.47 -2.73
CA ARG A 163 14.73 -3.39 -3.67
C ARG A 163 15.51 -4.72 -3.74
N ARG A 164 15.77 -5.35 -2.59
CA ARG A 164 16.55 -6.59 -2.50
C ARG A 164 15.79 -7.82 -3.00
N THR A 165 14.50 -7.88 -2.69
CA THR A 165 13.67 -9.05 -3.06
C THR A 165 13.12 -8.98 -4.46
N GLY A 166 13.12 -7.79 -5.10
CA GLY A 166 12.54 -7.57 -6.42
C GLY A 166 11.03 -7.81 -6.47
N ARG A 167 10.35 -7.80 -5.30
CA ARG A 167 8.89 -7.95 -5.25
C ARG A 167 8.21 -6.66 -5.69
N ILE A 168 7.09 -6.83 -6.38
CA ILE A 168 6.23 -5.69 -6.73
C ILE A 168 5.48 -5.26 -5.48
N PHE A 169 5.62 -4.01 -5.13
CA PHE A 169 4.95 -3.37 -4.01
C PHE A 169 4.19 -2.15 -4.49
N GLN A 170 2.91 -2.06 -4.14
CA GLN A 170 2.12 -0.85 -4.35
C GLN A 170 1.47 -0.41 -3.05
N ALA A 171 1.73 0.83 -2.64
CA ALA A 171 1.03 1.48 -1.54
C ALA A 171 -0.40 1.84 -1.93
N GLY A 172 -1.33 1.81 -0.98
CA GLY A 172 -2.72 2.28 -1.16
C GLY A 172 -2.83 3.80 -1.38
N THR A 173 -1.97 4.37 -2.23
CA THR A 173 -1.94 5.79 -2.60
C THR A 173 -2.70 6.02 -3.92
N GLN A 174 -3.98 5.66 -3.93
CA GLN A 174 -4.83 5.55 -5.12
C GLN A 174 -4.84 6.81 -6.00
N ARG A 175 -4.60 7.98 -5.40
CA ARG A 175 -4.63 9.27 -6.08
C ARG A 175 -3.57 9.41 -7.16
N ARG A 176 -2.47 8.64 -7.09
CA ARG A 176 -1.46 8.56 -8.17
C ARG A 176 -2.03 8.01 -9.49
N ASN A 177 -3.11 7.24 -9.44
CA ASN A 177 -3.78 6.70 -10.63
C ASN A 177 -5.07 7.43 -11.00
N LEU A 178 -5.46 8.48 -10.25
CA LEU A 178 -6.61 9.29 -10.61
C LEU A 178 -6.23 10.33 -11.67
N PRO A 179 -6.93 10.39 -12.81
CA PRO A 179 -6.51 11.18 -13.99
C PRO A 179 -6.25 12.65 -13.69
N HIS A 180 -7.10 13.31 -12.92
CA HIS A 180 -6.97 14.73 -12.59
C HIS A 180 -5.75 15.03 -11.69
N PHE A 181 -5.45 14.18 -10.70
CA PHE A 181 -4.22 14.31 -9.90
C PHE A 181 -2.97 13.99 -10.73
N ALA A 182 -3.03 12.93 -11.56
CA ALA A 182 -1.94 12.59 -12.46
C ALA A 182 -1.63 13.74 -13.42
N PHE A 183 -2.66 14.39 -13.95
CA PHE A 183 -2.51 15.55 -14.81
C PHE A 183 -1.90 16.75 -14.07
N ALA A 184 -2.39 17.06 -12.85
CA ALA A 184 -1.83 18.13 -12.02
C ALA A 184 -0.33 17.90 -11.73
N CYS A 185 0.02 16.68 -11.32
CA CYS A 185 1.44 16.30 -11.10
C CYS A 185 2.25 16.38 -12.40
N GLN A 186 1.68 15.98 -13.55
CA GLN A 186 2.35 16.07 -14.84
C GLN A 186 2.68 17.53 -15.20
N LEU A 187 1.77 18.48 -15.00
CA LEU A 187 2.04 19.89 -15.24
C LEU A 187 3.26 20.40 -14.45
N ALA A 188 3.35 20.02 -13.15
CA ALA A 188 4.47 20.37 -12.31
C ALA A 188 5.77 19.74 -12.79
N ARG A 189 5.76 18.43 -13.04
CA ARG A 189 6.93 17.62 -13.41
C ARG A 189 7.53 17.97 -14.78
N THR A 190 6.68 18.37 -15.73
CA THR A 190 7.12 18.68 -17.10
C THR A 190 7.45 20.15 -17.29
N GLY A 191 7.48 20.96 -16.23
CA GLY A 191 7.82 22.39 -16.29
C GLY A 191 6.75 23.27 -16.93
N LYS A 192 5.52 22.76 -17.10
CA LYS A 192 4.40 23.55 -17.65
C LYS A 192 3.96 24.70 -16.74
N LEU A 193 4.31 24.63 -15.44
CA LEU A 193 4.09 25.69 -14.46
C LEU A 193 5.31 26.62 -14.32
N GLY A 194 6.36 26.45 -15.13
CA GLY A 194 7.67 27.05 -14.89
C GLY A 194 8.46 26.28 -13.82
N LYS A 195 9.52 26.85 -13.27
CA LYS A 195 10.26 26.26 -12.14
C LYS A 195 9.34 26.20 -10.92
N LEU A 196 9.15 24.97 -10.42
CA LEU A 196 8.27 24.75 -9.26
C LEU A 196 8.85 25.44 -8.01
N LYS A 197 8.02 26.23 -7.33
CA LYS A 197 8.39 26.99 -6.12
C LYS A 197 7.77 26.43 -4.86
N LYS A 198 6.46 26.10 -4.94
CA LYS A 198 5.69 25.64 -3.79
C LYS A 198 4.77 24.48 -4.16
N VAL A 199 4.70 23.53 -3.26
CA VAL A 199 3.69 22.47 -3.27
C VAL A 199 2.96 22.50 -1.93
N PHE A 200 1.62 22.42 -1.99
CA PHE A 200 0.79 22.51 -0.78
C PHE A 200 0.08 21.18 -0.57
N ALA A 201 0.15 20.68 0.63
CA ALA A 201 -0.54 19.48 1.08
C ALA A 201 -1.51 19.80 2.21
N HIS A 202 -2.70 19.18 2.18
CA HIS A 202 -3.65 19.25 3.29
C HIS A 202 -3.38 18.10 4.27
N PRO A 203 -2.88 18.36 5.49
CA PRO A 203 -2.52 17.32 6.44
C PRO A 203 -3.72 16.73 7.20
N ALA A 204 -4.87 17.41 7.20
CA ALA A 204 -6.10 17.03 7.92
C ALA A 204 -5.85 16.67 9.40
N GLY A 205 -5.34 17.62 10.14
CA GLY A 205 -5.04 17.51 11.57
C GLY A 205 -3.55 17.30 11.84
N MET A 206 -2.84 18.40 12.05
CA MET A 206 -1.41 18.39 12.36
C MET A 206 -1.11 18.05 13.82
N GLN A 207 -2.12 17.97 14.68
CA GLN A 207 -1.89 17.69 16.09
C GLN A 207 -1.30 16.30 16.27
N ALA A 208 -0.22 16.20 17.03
CA ALA A 208 0.32 14.93 17.49
C ALA A 208 -0.79 14.18 18.22
N MET A 209 -1.17 13.01 17.70
CA MET A 209 -2.25 12.23 18.30
C MET A 209 -1.77 11.64 19.61
N MET A 210 -2.17 12.24 20.71
CA MET A 210 -1.98 11.68 22.03
C MET A 210 -2.99 10.56 22.24
N SER A 211 -2.50 9.36 22.50
CA SER A 211 -3.37 8.24 22.86
C SER A 211 -3.93 8.45 24.26
N GLY A 212 -5.25 8.61 24.35
CA GLY A 212 -5.94 8.51 25.63
C GLY A 212 -5.78 7.10 26.22
N TRP A 213 -5.73 7.01 27.54
CA TRP A 213 -5.84 5.75 28.25
C TRP A 213 -7.26 5.21 28.09
N LEU A 214 -7.39 3.95 27.68
CA LEU A 214 -8.66 3.22 27.64
C LEU A 214 -8.72 2.24 28.80
N VAL A 215 -9.84 2.22 29.51
CA VAL A 215 -10.06 1.28 30.61
C VAL A 215 -10.02 -0.14 30.06
N PRO A 216 -9.28 -1.07 30.70
CA PRO A 216 -9.27 -2.47 30.28
C PRO A 216 -10.67 -3.09 30.28
N GLU A 217 -10.96 -3.88 29.26
CA GLU A 217 -12.17 -4.71 29.14
C GLU A 217 -11.76 -6.19 29.12
N PRO A 218 -12.65 -7.11 29.50
CA PRO A 218 -12.40 -8.54 29.31
C PRO A 218 -12.16 -8.84 27.83
N ALA A 219 -11.03 -9.47 27.53
CA ALA A 219 -10.73 -9.88 26.15
C ALA A 219 -11.68 -11.02 25.74
N PRO A 220 -12.19 -11.01 24.49
CA PRO A 220 -12.93 -12.15 23.96
C PRO A 220 -12.04 -13.39 23.85
N ALA A 221 -12.65 -14.56 23.60
CA ALA A 221 -11.89 -15.77 23.33
C ALA A 221 -10.98 -15.57 22.10
N LYS A 222 -9.82 -16.21 22.12
CA LYS A 222 -8.79 -16.07 21.08
C LYS A 222 -9.29 -16.45 19.69
N GLU A 223 -10.24 -17.35 19.63
CA GLU A 223 -10.90 -17.81 18.39
C GLU A 223 -11.74 -16.70 17.75
N VAL A 224 -12.34 -15.84 18.59
CA VAL A 224 -13.18 -14.71 18.17
C VAL A 224 -12.32 -13.51 17.77
N VAL A 225 -11.33 -13.15 18.63
CA VAL A 225 -10.33 -12.11 18.36
C VAL A 225 -9.00 -12.52 18.96
N ASP A 226 -8.01 -12.79 18.14
CA ASP A 226 -6.64 -12.97 18.61
C ASP A 226 -6.01 -11.60 18.93
N TRP A 227 -6.20 -11.15 20.19
CA TRP A 227 -5.74 -9.83 20.64
C TRP A 227 -4.22 -9.66 20.57
N ASP A 228 -3.49 -10.71 20.86
CA ASP A 228 -2.03 -10.68 20.80
C ASP A 228 -1.53 -10.45 19.36
N MET A 229 -2.10 -11.17 18.40
CA MET A 229 -1.85 -10.97 16.98
C MET A 229 -2.42 -9.66 16.46
N TYR A 230 -3.54 -9.16 17.01
CA TYR A 230 -4.06 -7.84 16.63
C TYR A 230 -3.07 -6.73 16.96
N LEU A 231 -2.49 -6.74 18.18
CA LEU A 231 -1.45 -5.80 18.58
C LEU A 231 -0.16 -6.00 17.75
N GLY A 232 0.24 -7.25 17.52
CA GLY A 232 1.42 -7.60 16.75
C GLY A 232 2.68 -6.88 17.21
N PRO A 233 3.36 -6.13 16.32
CA PRO A 233 4.59 -5.41 16.64
C PRO A 233 4.41 -4.21 17.57
N ALA A 234 3.19 -3.71 17.77
CA ALA A 234 2.93 -2.59 18.67
C ALA A 234 3.15 -2.98 20.15
N ALA A 235 3.46 -1.99 20.97
CA ALA A 235 3.56 -2.20 22.42
C ALA A 235 2.31 -2.87 22.98
N TRP A 236 2.52 -3.84 23.88
CA TRP A 236 1.40 -4.54 24.50
C TRP A 236 0.52 -3.58 25.31
N ARG A 237 -0.80 -3.79 25.22
CA ARG A 237 -1.81 -3.10 26.03
C ARG A 237 -3.00 -4.01 26.32
N PRO A 238 -3.75 -3.75 27.40
CA PRO A 238 -4.99 -4.46 27.68
C PRO A 238 -6.00 -4.31 26.55
N PHE A 239 -6.88 -5.29 26.42
CA PHE A 239 -7.98 -5.24 25.46
C PHE A 239 -8.95 -4.10 25.78
N ASN A 240 -9.41 -3.44 24.74
CA ASN A 240 -10.58 -2.56 24.76
C ASN A 240 -11.25 -2.62 23.37
N SER A 241 -12.56 -2.85 23.35
CA SER A 241 -13.34 -3.04 22.12
C SER A 241 -13.25 -1.87 21.15
N LYS A 242 -13.08 -0.63 21.67
CA LYS A 242 -12.92 0.59 20.86
C LYS A 242 -11.64 0.57 19.99
N LEU A 243 -10.65 -0.23 20.37
CA LEU A 243 -9.42 -0.39 19.56
C LEU A 243 -9.65 -1.26 18.32
N LEU A 244 -10.73 -2.06 18.31
CA LEU A 244 -11.10 -2.91 17.17
C LEU A 244 -11.79 -2.15 16.03
N ASP A 245 -12.26 -0.93 16.26
CA ASP A 245 -13.01 -0.13 15.29
C ASP A 245 -12.11 0.60 14.27
N GLY A 246 -10.87 0.17 14.16
CA GLY A 246 -9.95 0.40 13.06
C GLY A 246 -9.31 1.78 12.99
N PHE A 247 -10.04 2.85 13.13
CA PHE A 247 -9.54 4.21 12.90
C PHE A 247 -10.04 5.21 13.93
N ASN A 248 -10.18 4.78 15.18
CA ASN A 248 -10.41 5.75 16.24
C ASN A 248 -9.06 6.45 16.56
N PHE A 249 -8.67 7.40 15.70
CA PHE A 249 -7.42 8.14 15.80
C PHE A 249 -7.25 8.81 17.16
N GLU A 250 -8.34 9.29 17.76
CA GLU A 250 -8.35 9.91 19.08
C GLU A 250 -8.00 8.93 20.20
N LYS A 251 -8.23 7.62 19.98
CA LYS A 251 -8.11 6.58 21.01
C LYS A 251 -7.16 5.45 20.64
N GLY A 252 -6.67 5.43 19.42
CA GLY A 252 -5.85 4.34 18.85
C GLY A 252 -4.46 4.18 19.42
N GLY A 253 -4.02 5.13 20.21
CA GLY A 253 -2.88 5.06 21.11
C GLY A 253 -1.64 4.34 20.57
N GLY A 254 -1.02 4.80 19.52
CA GLY A 254 0.20 4.18 18.99
C GLY A 254 -0.02 3.01 18.03
N LEU A 255 -1.26 2.56 17.78
CA LEU A 255 -1.55 1.59 16.72
C LEU A 255 -1.60 2.24 15.34
N VAL A 256 -1.90 3.53 15.28
CA VAL A 256 -1.99 4.34 14.06
C VAL A 256 -0.87 5.37 14.01
N GLY A 257 -0.48 5.80 12.81
CA GLY A 257 0.60 6.77 12.61
C GLY A 257 0.28 8.20 13.01
N GLY A 258 -0.99 8.58 13.04
CA GLY A 258 -1.49 9.89 13.48
C GLY A 258 -0.92 11.13 12.79
N GLY A 259 -1.39 12.30 13.20
CA GLY A 259 -0.86 13.58 12.76
C GLY A 259 -0.81 13.74 11.23
N VAL A 260 0.24 14.35 10.75
CA VAL A 260 0.48 14.60 9.31
C VAL A 260 0.43 13.32 8.48
N LEU A 261 0.82 12.16 9.03
CA LEU A 261 0.96 10.92 8.26
C LEU A 261 -0.36 10.42 7.67
N GLU A 262 -1.47 10.58 8.37
CA GLU A 262 -2.73 9.93 8.00
C GLU A 262 -3.26 10.39 6.63
N TRP A 263 -3.34 11.69 6.42
CA TRP A 263 -3.69 12.28 5.13
C TRP A 263 -2.47 12.63 4.28
N GLY A 264 -1.34 12.91 4.92
CA GLY A 264 -0.08 13.16 4.23
C GLY A 264 0.36 11.96 3.39
N SER A 265 0.04 10.73 3.79
CA SER A 265 0.22 9.54 2.94
C SER A 265 -0.42 9.67 1.55
N HIS A 266 -1.36 10.59 1.36
CA HIS A 266 -1.94 10.92 0.07
C HIS A 266 -1.48 12.28 -0.45
N CYS A 267 -1.66 13.35 0.37
CA CYS A 267 -1.41 14.73 -0.10
C CYS A 267 0.09 15.02 -0.23
N VAL A 268 0.91 14.60 0.75
CA VAL A 268 2.37 14.73 0.66
C VAL A 268 2.93 13.78 -0.40
N ASP A 269 2.33 12.60 -0.57
CA ASP A 269 2.70 11.67 -1.64
C ASP A 269 2.52 12.29 -3.04
N LEU A 270 1.40 13.01 -3.27
CA LEU A 270 1.18 13.76 -4.52
C LEU A 270 2.17 14.93 -4.67
N CYS A 271 2.50 15.62 -3.58
CA CYS A 271 3.53 16.66 -3.59
C CYS A 271 4.90 16.09 -3.95
N GLN A 272 5.29 14.94 -3.34
CA GLN A 272 6.51 14.23 -3.69
C GLN A 272 6.52 13.84 -5.18
N TRP A 273 5.40 13.38 -5.71
CA TRP A 273 5.29 13.06 -7.13
C TRP A 273 5.43 14.29 -8.02
N ALA A 274 4.85 15.43 -7.62
CA ALA A 274 4.97 16.70 -8.35
C ALA A 274 6.43 17.21 -8.43
N VAL A 275 7.25 16.91 -7.41
CA VAL A 275 8.69 17.22 -7.41
C VAL A 275 9.57 16.07 -7.94
N ASN A 276 9.01 15.19 -8.79
CA ASN A 276 9.67 14.04 -9.43
C ASN A 276 10.14 12.95 -8.47
N ASP A 277 9.41 12.70 -7.38
CA ASP A 277 9.76 11.72 -6.35
C ASP A 277 11.21 11.87 -5.84
N CYS A 278 11.71 13.11 -5.81
CA CYS A 278 13.03 13.40 -5.29
C CYS A 278 13.15 12.97 -3.81
N PRO A 279 14.36 12.91 -3.22
CA PRO A 279 14.51 12.65 -1.81
C PRO A 279 13.65 13.58 -0.94
N PRO A 280 13.28 13.16 0.28
CA PRO A 280 12.47 13.99 1.19
C PRO A 280 13.07 15.38 1.44
N PRO A 281 12.28 16.36 1.90
CA PRO A 281 12.80 17.67 2.30
C PRO A 281 13.95 17.57 3.31
N VAL A 282 14.88 18.50 3.22
CA VAL A 282 16.09 18.55 4.09
C VAL A 282 15.95 19.46 5.31
N GLU A 283 14.88 20.25 5.37
CA GLU A 283 14.58 21.13 6.51
C GLU A 283 13.07 21.12 6.76
N TYR A 284 12.67 21.09 8.03
CA TYR A 284 11.28 21.12 8.47
C TYR A 284 11.15 22.17 9.56
N ASP A 285 10.42 23.23 9.27
CA ASP A 285 10.18 24.34 10.17
C ASP A 285 8.78 24.28 10.73
N ALA A 286 8.67 24.08 12.03
CA ALA A 286 7.41 23.92 12.76
C ALA A 286 7.35 24.89 13.94
N PRO A 287 7.19 26.20 13.70
CA PRO A 287 7.08 27.19 14.77
C PRO A 287 5.79 26.96 15.57
N LYS A 288 5.81 27.29 16.87
CA LYS A 288 4.66 27.09 17.78
C LYS A 288 3.36 27.74 17.29
N ASP A 289 3.49 28.95 16.70
CA ASP A 289 2.36 29.76 16.25
C ASP A 289 2.40 30.00 14.73
N GLY A 290 3.00 29.07 13.97
CA GLY A 290 3.22 29.24 12.55
C GLY A 290 2.80 28.05 11.71
N GLN A 291 2.90 28.24 10.41
CA GLN A 291 2.63 27.22 9.42
C GLN A 291 3.82 26.26 9.33
N LEU A 292 3.55 24.95 9.34
CA LEU A 292 4.56 23.94 9.06
C LEU A 292 5.00 24.04 7.58
N VAL A 293 6.30 24.25 7.38
CA VAL A 293 6.93 24.33 6.05
C VAL A 293 8.13 23.40 6.00
N ALA A 294 8.25 22.63 4.94
CA ALA A 294 9.46 21.85 4.68
C ALA A 294 10.10 22.30 3.37
N ARG A 295 11.45 22.22 3.29
CA ARG A 295 12.22 22.67 2.13
C ARG A 295 13.00 21.52 1.52
N TYR A 296 12.82 21.33 0.22
CA TYR A 296 13.63 20.41 -0.57
C TYR A 296 15.01 21.01 -0.87
N GLU A 297 15.97 20.16 -1.18
CA GLU A 297 17.35 20.58 -1.52
C GLU A 297 17.40 21.56 -2.72
N ASN A 298 16.46 21.44 -3.66
CA ASN A 298 16.33 22.33 -4.83
C ASN A 298 15.64 23.68 -4.52
N GLY A 299 15.27 23.92 -3.26
CA GLY A 299 14.63 25.15 -2.79
C GLY A 299 13.10 25.18 -2.95
N THR A 300 12.46 24.14 -3.49
CA THR A 300 11.00 24.04 -3.49
C THR A 300 10.48 23.89 -2.06
N GLU A 301 9.40 24.59 -1.72
CA GLU A 301 8.77 24.51 -0.40
C GLU A 301 7.57 23.56 -0.42
N LEU A 302 7.49 22.65 0.53
CA LEU A 302 6.30 21.87 0.86
C LEU A 302 5.60 22.57 2.04
N ILE A 303 4.41 23.10 1.79
CA ILE A 303 3.62 23.85 2.75
C ILE A 303 2.42 23.02 3.21
N PHE A 304 2.31 22.79 4.50
CA PHE A 304 1.18 22.09 5.10
C PHE A 304 0.08 23.10 5.41
N ARG A 305 -0.96 23.15 4.57
CA ARG A 305 -2.03 24.13 4.63
C ARG A 305 -3.36 23.49 5.04
N GLU A 306 -3.94 23.91 6.15
CA GLU A 306 -5.20 23.35 6.65
C GLU A 306 -6.45 23.99 6.02
N THR A 307 -6.41 25.27 5.70
CA THR A 307 -7.55 26.06 5.24
C THR A 307 -7.27 26.84 3.96
N GLY A 308 -8.26 27.53 3.41
CA GLY A 308 -8.09 28.37 2.22
C GLY A 308 -7.99 27.58 0.90
N TRP A 309 -8.52 26.36 0.88
CA TRP A 309 -8.61 25.54 -0.32
C TRP A 309 -9.81 25.91 -1.18
N ILE A 310 -9.67 25.77 -2.49
CA ILE A 310 -10.82 25.76 -3.41
C ILE A 310 -11.67 24.52 -3.06
N PRO A 311 -13.02 24.59 -3.11
CA PRO A 311 -13.90 23.48 -2.70
C PRO A 311 -13.92 22.35 -3.73
N LEU A 312 -12.79 21.64 -3.87
CA LEU A 312 -12.58 20.52 -4.79
C LEU A 312 -12.68 19.14 -4.11
N GLY A 313 -13.27 19.08 -2.92
CA GLY A 313 -13.39 17.83 -2.15
C GLY A 313 -12.23 17.62 -1.18
N SER A 314 -12.14 16.42 -0.62
CA SER A 314 -11.06 16.03 0.28
C SER A 314 -9.71 15.88 -0.44
N CYS A 315 -8.63 15.72 0.33
CA CYS A 315 -7.27 15.57 -0.18
C CYS A 315 -6.82 16.68 -1.17
N PRO A 316 -7.07 17.96 -0.90
CA PRO A 316 -6.62 18.99 -1.82
C PRO A 316 -5.09 19.11 -1.84
N VAL A 317 -4.55 19.34 -3.05
CA VAL A 317 -3.16 19.67 -3.31
C VAL A 317 -3.06 20.83 -4.28
N ARG A 318 -2.04 21.67 -4.12
CA ARG A 318 -1.78 22.78 -5.04
C ARG A 318 -0.31 22.82 -5.39
N PHE A 319 0.01 23.05 -6.66
CA PHE A 319 1.37 23.18 -7.18
C PHE A 319 1.54 24.55 -7.82
N GLU A 320 2.52 25.32 -7.37
CA GLU A 320 2.81 26.66 -7.85
C GLU A 320 4.25 26.75 -8.40
N GLY A 321 4.33 27.17 -9.64
CA GLY A 321 5.58 27.48 -10.31
C GLY A 321 5.68 28.96 -10.68
N GLU A 322 6.72 29.32 -11.42
CA GLU A 322 6.99 30.71 -11.81
C GLU A 322 5.94 31.29 -12.76
N THR A 323 5.29 30.45 -13.57
CA THR A 323 4.41 30.90 -14.65
C THR A 323 2.96 30.44 -14.49
N GLY A 324 2.65 29.63 -13.46
CA GLY A 324 1.30 29.15 -13.26
C GLY A 324 1.17 28.24 -12.05
N TRP A 325 -0.10 27.87 -11.80
CA TRP A 325 -0.45 26.95 -10.72
C TRP A 325 -1.62 26.05 -11.10
N VAL A 326 -1.75 24.94 -10.38
CA VAL A 326 -2.88 24.01 -10.43
C VAL A 326 -3.27 23.58 -9.02
N GLU A 327 -4.57 23.48 -8.75
CA GLU A 327 -5.14 22.92 -7.53
C GLU A 327 -6.13 21.80 -7.88
N ALA A 328 -6.04 20.67 -7.18
CA ALA A 328 -6.87 19.49 -7.42
C ALA A 328 -7.34 18.88 -6.09
N GLY A 329 -8.45 18.17 -6.11
CA GLY A 329 -9.02 17.47 -4.96
C GLY A 329 -9.90 16.30 -5.37
N ASP A 330 -10.41 15.53 -4.39
CA ASP A 330 -11.12 14.25 -4.60
C ASP A 330 -12.46 14.35 -5.35
N SER A 331 -12.96 15.57 -5.67
CA SER A 331 -14.16 15.74 -6.50
C SER A 331 -13.98 15.31 -7.97
N GLY A 332 -12.76 14.92 -8.36
CA GLY A 332 -12.42 14.65 -9.76
C GLY A 332 -12.17 15.90 -10.60
N LYS A 333 -12.26 17.09 -10.00
CA LYS A 333 -12.08 18.39 -10.65
C LYS A 333 -10.71 18.99 -10.29
N LEU A 334 -10.29 19.94 -11.10
CA LEU A 334 -9.10 20.76 -10.88
C LEU A 334 -9.33 22.20 -11.35
N VAL A 335 -8.57 23.13 -10.78
CA VAL A 335 -8.56 24.54 -11.18
C VAL A 335 -7.13 24.93 -11.54
N LEU A 336 -7.01 25.72 -12.59
CA LEU A 336 -5.74 26.14 -13.18
C LEU A 336 -5.64 27.65 -13.22
N SER A 337 -4.42 28.18 -13.10
CA SER A 337 -4.16 29.63 -13.27
C SER A 337 -4.48 30.15 -14.67
N SER A 338 -4.47 29.26 -15.67
CA SER A 338 -4.80 29.60 -17.06
C SER A 338 -5.40 28.41 -17.80
N PRO A 339 -6.46 28.58 -18.60
CA PRO A 339 -6.99 27.53 -19.47
C PRO A 339 -5.97 26.98 -20.47
N ALA A 340 -4.94 27.74 -20.83
CA ALA A 340 -3.89 27.30 -21.73
C ALA A 340 -3.14 26.05 -21.22
N LEU A 341 -3.11 25.83 -19.89
CA LEU A 341 -2.52 24.64 -19.27
C LEU A 341 -3.26 23.34 -19.60
N LEU A 342 -4.52 23.42 -20.06
CA LEU A 342 -5.30 22.26 -20.52
C LEU A 342 -4.84 21.71 -21.87
N ALA A 343 -4.07 22.48 -22.63
CA ALA A 343 -3.57 22.10 -23.94
C ALA A 343 -4.69 21.62 -24.92
N GLY A 344 -5.83 22.33 -24.92
CA GLY A 344 -6.98 22.04 -25.77
C GLY A 344 -7.97 21.00 -25.25
N ARG A 345 -7.71 20.42 -24.05
CA ARG A 345 -8.64 19.49 -23.37
C ARG A 345 -9.60 20.27 -22.46
N THR A 346 -10.68 19.61 -22.04
CA THR A 346 -11.55 20.11 -20.98
C THR A 346 -11.19 19.47 -19.63
N VAL A 347 -11.67 20.06 -18.52
CA VAL A 347 -11.48 19.49 -17.18
C VAL A 347 -12.22 18.14 -17.07
N GLU A 348 -13.38 18.02 -17.69
CA GLU A 348 -14.20 16.82 -17.74
C GLU A 348 -13.47 15.67 -18.45
N GLU A 349 -12.75 15.97 -19.54
CA GLU A 349 -11.94 14.97 -20.26
C GLU A 349 -10.72 14.49 -19.45
N ILE A 350 -10.25 15.29 -18.52
CA ILE A 350 -9.14 14.94 -17.63
C ILE A 350 -9.65 14.23 -16.37
N GLY A 351 -10.88 14.56 -15.92
CA GLY A 351 -11.46 14.06 -14.70
C GLY A 351 -11.82 12.58 -14.74
N GLY A 352 -12.15 12.06 -13.61
CA GLY A 352 -12.69 10.73 -13.45
C GLY A 352 -12.17 10.03 -12.19
N TYR A 353 -13.07 9.36 -11.52
CA TYR A 353 -12.75 8.56 -10.33
C TYR A 353 -13.23 7.13 -10.56
N PRO A 354 -12.30 6.18 -10.89
CA PRO A 354 -12.40 4.89 -10.26
C PRO A 354 -11.08 4.44 -9.66
N ALA A 355 -11.10 4.08 -8.39
CA ALA A 355 -9.95 3.51 -7.69
C ALA A 355 -9.47 2.17 -8.30
N THR A 356 -10.28 1.53 -9.12
CA THR A 356 -9.92 0.33 -9.91
C THR A 356 -8.70 0.54 -10.79
N TYR A 357 -8.44 1.75 -11.27
CA TYR A 357 -7.21 2.06 -12.01
C TYR A 357 -5.95 1.80 -11.19
N HIS A 358 -6.01 1.98 -9.88
CA HIS A 358 -4.87 1.73 -9.01
C HIS A 358 -4.59 0.23 -8.85
N VAL A 359 -5.64 -0.57 -8.68
CA VAL A 359 -5.52 -2.03 -8.65
C VAL A 359 -5.06 -2.56 -10.01
N ARG A 360 -5.53 -1.98 -11.13
CA ARG A 360 -5.07 -2.37 -12.47
C ARG A 360 -3.59 -2.10 -12.66
N ASP A 361 -3.09 -0.93 -12.26
CA ASP A 361 -1.65 -0.60 -12.29
C ASP A 361 -0.82 -1.64 -11.52
N PHE A 362 -1.26 -2.06 -10.34
CA PHE A 362 -0.61 -3.12 -9.58
C PHE A 362 -0.56 -4.44 -10.33
N LEU A 363 -1.70 -4.93 -10.82
CA LEU A 363 -1.80 -6.22 -11.50
C LEU A 363 -0.99 -6.26 -12.80
N ASP A 364 -0.97 -5.17 -13.56
CA ASP A 364 -0.14 -5.03 -14.76
C ASP A 364 1.35 -5.06 -14.40
N CYS A 365 1.73 -4.39 -13.32
CA CYS A 365 3.10 -4.42 -12.82
C CYS A 365 3.52 -5.80 -12.29
N VAL A 366 2.61 -6.55 -11.63
CA VAL A 366 2.87 -7.95 -11.23
C VAL A 366 3.21 -8.81 -12.46
N LYS A 367 2.46 -8.65 -13.55
CA LYS A 367 2.67 -9.43 -14.79
C LYS A 367 3.92 -8.99 -15.56
N THR A 368 4.15 -7.70 -15.68
CA THR A 368 5.26 -7.14 -16.47
C THR A 368 6.56 -6.99 -15.70
N ARG A 369 6.51 -7.15 -14.37
CA ARG A 369 7.62 -6.88 -13.44
C ARG A 369 8.10 -5.43 -13.47
N SER A 370 7.29 -4.49 -13.98
CA SER A 370 7.55 -3.06 -13.92
C SER A 370 7.17 -2.49 -12.54
N GLN A 371 7.62 -1.27 -12.23
CA GLN A 371 7.30 -0.62 -10.96
C GLN A 371 5.98 0.14 -11.05
N PRO A 372 5.03 -0.07 -10.12
CA PRO A 372 3.80 0.69 -10.07
C PRO A 372 4.05 2.16 -9.66
N LYS A 373 3.10 3.03 -9.94
CA LYS A 373 3.21 4.45 -9.59
C LYS A 373 3.37 4.69 -8.08
N GLY A 374 2.69 3.87 -7.26
CA GLY A 374 2.80 3.89 -5.80
C GLY A 374 3.85 2.90 -5.25
N ASN A 375 5.00 2.73 -5.92
CA ASN A 375 6.04 1.78 -5.51
C ASN A 375 6.63 2.10 -4.11
N ALA A 376 7.36 1.14 -3.56
CA ALA A 376 7.89 1.24 -2.20
C ALA A 376 8.78 2.47 -1.98
N GLN A 377 9.66 2.81 -2.94
CA GLN A 377 10.56 3.96 -2.78
C GLN A 377 9.78 5.27 -2.74
N ALA A 378 8.84 5.46 -3.66
CA ALA A 378 8.00 6.65 -3.72
C ALA A 378 7.16 6.81 -2.44
N ALA A 379 6.48 5.74 -2.02
CA ALA A 379 5.69 5.73 -0.80
C ALA A 379 6.56 6.01 0.45
N CYS A 380 7.73 5.37 0.57
CA CYS A 380 8.61 5.57 1.71
C CYS A 380 9.18 6.99 1.76
N ASN A 381 9.53 7.60 0.63
CA ASN A 381 9.96 9.00 0.59
C ASN A 381 8.86 9.95 1.11
N ALA A 382 7.63 9.76 0.68
CA ALA A 382 6.48 10.54 1.18
C ALA A 382 6.25 10.32 2.69
N HIS A 383 6.38 9.07 3.16
CA HIS A 383 6.23 8.76 4.59
C HIS A 383 7.37 9.33 5.43
N ILE A 384 8.62 9.31 4.95
CA ILE A 384 9.76 9.96 5.64
C ILE A 384 9.50 11.47 5.77
N ALA A 385 8.98 12.12 4.71
CA ALA A 385 8.61 13.53 4.78
C ALA A 385 7.54 13.80 5.84
N CYS A 386 6.50 12.95 5.92
CA CYS A 386 5.46 13.05 6.95
C CYS A 386 6.01 12.79 8.36
N HIS A 387 6.86 11.79 8.53
CA HIS A 387 7.46 11.46 9.84
C HIS A 387 8.39 12.57 10.32
N ALA A 388 9.23 13.13 9.45
CA ALA A 388 10.12 14.24 9.81
C ALA A 388 9.32 15.51 10.16
N ALA A 389 8.22 15.77 9.45
CA ALA A 389 7.28 16.82 9.78
C ALA A 389 6.62 16.63 11.16
N ASN A 390 6.18 15.41 11.47
CA ASN A 390 5.64 15.06 12.79
C ASN A 390 6.68 15.23 13.91
N ILE A 391 7.94 14.86 13.64
CA ILE A 391 9.04 15.03 14.60
C ILE A 391 9.31 16.53 14.86
N ALA A 392 9.31 17.37 13.82
CA ALA A 392 9.46 18.82 13.97
C ALA A 392 8.32 19.42 14.81
N LEU A 393 7.06 19.03 14.53
CA LEU A 393 5.89 19.44 15.31
C LEU A 393 5.97 18.99 16.77
N TYR A 394 6.37 17.74 17.01
CA TYR A 394 6.50 17.20 18.36
C TYR A 394 7.56 17.95 19.19
N LEU A 395 8.68 18.29 18.56
CA LEU A 395 9.78 19.03 19.19
C LEU A 395 9.50 20.53 19.25
N GLY A 396 8.53 21.05 18.49
CA GLY A 396 8.15 22.48 18.44
C GLY A 396 9.27 23.38 17.95
N ARG A 397 10.10 22.90 16.99
CA ARG A 397 11.24 23.65 16.45
C ARG A 397 11.66 23.12 15.09
N THR A 398 12.46 23.91 14.38
CA THR A 398 13.09 23.48 13.13
C THR A 398 14.02 22.30 13.34
N VAL A 399 13.96 21.32 12.43
CA VAL A 399 14.90 20.20 12.33
C VAL A 399 15.46 20.10 10.91
N LYS A 400 16.71 19.66 10.79
CA LYS A 400 17.38 19.43 9.49
C LYS A 400 17.64 17.97 9.28
N PHE A 401 17.29 17.45 8.10
CA PHE A 401 17.41 16.05 7.74
C PHE A 401 18.44 15.87 6.62
N ASP A 402 19.36 14.93 6.78
CA ASP A 402 20.34 14.56 5.77
C ASP A 402 19.89 13.30 5.05
N ASN A 403 19.53 13.42 3.79
CA ASN A 403 19.07 12.32 2.93
C ASN A 403 20.17 11.29 2.61
N LYS A 404 21.46 11.61 2.83
CA LYS A 404 22.57 10.67 2.60
C LYS A 404 22.73 9.70 3.78
N THR A 405 22.67 10.24 4.98
CA THR A 405 22.77 9.46 6.23
C THR A 405 21.43 9.00 6.75
N ASN A 406 20.33 9.57 6.24
CA ASN A 406 18.96 9.39 6.72
C ASN A 406 18.84 9.75 8.22
N GLN A 407 19.52 10.80 8.67
CA GLN A 407 19.56 11.25 10.05
C GLN A 407 19.27 12.75 10.14
N PHE A 408 18.77 13.18 11.31
CA PHE A 408 18.70 14.59 11.65
C PHE A 408 20.10 15.11 12.00
N VAL A 409 20.47 16.24 11.41
CA VAL A 409 21.83 16.79 11.50
C VAL A 409 22.08 17.34 12.90
N ASN A 410 23.05 16.77 13.62
CA ASN A 410 23.44 17.18 14.98
C ASN A 410 22.26 17.28 15.96
N ASP A 411 21.25 16.40 15.82
CA ASP A 411 20.01 16.45 16.57
C ASP A 411 19.65 15.08 17.16
N GLU A 412 20.27 14.73 18.27
CA GLU A 412 20.06 13.44 18.92
C GLU A 412 18.61 13.24 19.40
N PRO A 413 17.91 14.23 19.98
CA PRO A 413 16.49 14.09 20.31
C PRO A 413 15.62 13.72 19.10
N ALA A 414 15.80 14.38 17.95
CA ALA A 414 15.09 14.06 16.74
C ALA A 414 15.47 12.67 16.20
N ASN A 415 16.75 12.30 16.29
CA ASN A 415 17.22 10.98 15.84
C ASN A 415 16.63 9.82 16.65
N ARG A 416 16.37 9.99 17.94
CA ARG A 416 15.70 8.98 18.77
C ARG A 416 14.26 8.73 18.36
N LEU A 417 13.60 9.71 17.75
CA LEU A 417 12.21 9.60 17.27
C LEU A 417 12.08 8.95 15.90
N ARG A 418 13.19 8.61 15.23
CA ARG A 418 13.17 7.94 13.92
C ARG A 418 12.72 6.48 13.97
N SER A 419 12.73 5.87 15.13
CA SER A 419 12.36 4.47 15.32
C SER A 419 11.61 4.27 16.64
N GLU A 420 10.88 3.18 16.73
CA GLU A 420 10.27 2.68 17.97
C GLU A 420 10.64 1.22 18.19
N ALA A 421 10.66 0.78 19.44
CA ALA A 421 10.87 -0.62 19.75
C ALA A 421 9.66 -1.44 19.30
N LEU A 422 9.94 -2.56 18.64
CA LEU A 422 8.92 -3.53 18.26
C LEU A 422 8.84 -4.63 19.31
N ARG A 423 7.61 -5.09 19.55
CA ARG A 423 7.35 -6.21 20.46
C ARG A 423 7.83 -7.53 19.85
N GLU A 424 8.45 -8.38 20.64
CA GLU A 424 8.81 -9.73 20.22
C GLU A 424 7.54 -10.56 19.88
N PRO A 425 7.62 -11.47 18.90
CA PRO A 425 8.80 -11.82 18.07
C PRO A 425 8.90 -11.01 16.76
N TRP A 426 8.28 -9.84 16.66
CA TRP A 426 8.03 -9.09 15.42
C TRP A 426 9.19 -8.14 15.04
N ARG A 427 10.43 -8.59 15.20
CA ARG A 427 11.60 -7.82 14.72
C ARG A 427 11.60 -7.71 13.19
N LEU A 428 12.11 -6.55 12.68
CA LEU A 428 12.23 -6.26 11.25
C LEU A 428 13.58 -6.71 10.68
#